data_d7f585d18fac2bbc649277b07fb9d21b
#
_entry.id   d7f585d18fac2bbc649277b07fb9d21b
#
_cell.length_a   1.000
_cell.length_b   1.000
_cell.length_c   1.000
_cell.angle_alpha   90.00
_cell.angle_beta   90.00
_cell.angle_gamma   90.00
#
_symmetry.space_group_name_H-M   'P 1'
#
loop_
_entity.id
_entity.type
_entity.pdbx_description
1 polymer ?
#
loop_
_entity_poly.entity_id
_entity_poly.type
_entity_poly.pdbx_seq_one_letter_code
_entity_poly.pdbx_strand_id
1 'polypeptide(L)'
;MKKIFWTFCITLLLPLWAIAGHKWVITYAKGTPYTHQSYLISDEWPIVAKEIQKRWDQGYDLIDIAQGYTKWVALFAKNTGFKSQSYVTRRVWADFRDTLRQKYEEGYDLIDLEHGDGIYVGLFVKGSGLKDPTYITADYYNHLREKVKKAWAKGYKIDFIRYYEGQWIAFLDKDADTPQTLDSTRTWKAFNNIIKARWKAGYFLTDLHFGFDQWVGTFSKTKKYTSQAYDLSNKWKYLHSRIKKRWREGYRIVEITDGW
;
A
#
# COMPACT_ATOMS: atom_id res chain seq x y z
N MET A 1 -58.55 -1.21 -39.66
CA MET A 1 -57.69 -0.32 -38.82
C MET A 1 -56.56 -1.16 -38.21
N LYS A 2 -55.34 -1.08 -38.81
CA LYS A 2 -54.16 -1.82 -38.28
C LYS A 2 -53.45 -0.91 -37.29
N LYS A 3 -53.38 -1.36 -36.01
CA LYS A 3 -52.58 -0.66 -34.98
C LYS A 3 -51.12 -1.10 -35.13
N ILE A 4 -50.25 -0.13 -35.47
CA ILE A 4 -48.81 -0.30 -35.51
C ILE A 4 -48.30 -0.05 -34.08
N PHE A 5 -47.77 -1.12 -33.42
CA PHE A 5 -47.04 -1.00 -32.18
C PHE A 5 -45.58 -0.63 -32.48
N TRP A 6 -45.18 0.55 -32.09
CA TRP A 6 -43.78 0.96 -32.09
C TRP A 6 -43.12 0.43 -30.80
N THR A 7 -42.29 -0.58 -30.94
CA THR A 7 -41.43 -1.05 -29.84
C THR A 7 -40.20 -0.12 -29.76
N PHE A 8 -40.17 0.74 -28.75
CA PHE A 8 -38.99 1.55 -28.46
C PHE A 8 -37.94 0.63 -27.81
N CYS A 9 -36.91 0.22 -28.56
CA CYS A 9 -35.70 -0.36 -28.02
C CYS A 9 -34.89 0.77 -27.36
N ILE A 10 -34.96 0.89 -26.03
CA ILE A 10 -34.04 1.71 -25.26
C ILE A 10 -32.73 0.92 -25.16
N THR A 11 -31.81 1.17 -26.07
CA THR A 11 -30.41 0.77 -25.91
C THR A 11 -29.82 1.58 -24.77
N LEU A 12 -29.67 0.98 -23.59
CA LEU A 12 -28.86 1.49 -22.52
C LEU A 12 -27.40 1.56 -23.02
N LEU A 13 -27.01 2.73 -23.50
CA LEU A 13 -25.60 3.08 -23.69
C LEU A 13 -24.97 3.23 -22.31
N LEU A 14 -24.47 2.12 -21.77
CA LEU A 14 -23.57 2.18 -20.63
C LEU A 14 -22.36 3.02 -21.05
N PRO A 15 -22.01 4.07 -20.29
CA PRO A 15 -20.91 4.93 -20.68
C PRO A 15 -19.61 4.15 -20.73
N LEU A 16 -18.92 4.17 -21.86
CA LEU A 16 -17.63 3.50 -22.13
C LEU A 16 -16.46 3.94 -21.22
N TRP A 17 -16.66 4.91 -20.37
CA TRP A 17 -15.67 5.33 -19.37
C TRP A 17 -15.67 4.50 -18.07
N ALA A 18 -16.62 3.57 -17.90
CA ALA A 18 -16.60 2.57 -16.81
C ALA A 18 -15.48 1.50 -16.95
N ILE A 19 -14.61 1.61 -17.96
CA ILE A 19 -13.46 0.72 -18.19
C ILE A 19 -12.13 1.49 -18.07
N ALA A 20 -12.09 2.59 -17.34
CA ALA A 20 -10.82 3.11 -16.82
C ALA A 20 -10.42 2.17 -15.67
N GLY A 21 -9.88 1.02 -16.04
CA GLY A 21 -9.86 -0.15 -15.21
C GLY A 21 -8.86 0.01 -14.08
N HIS A 22 -9.28 -0.46 -12.93
CA HIS A 22 -8.50 -0.95 -11.84
C HIS A 22 -7.07 -1.38 -12.27
N LYS A 23 -6.07 -0.94 -11.51
CA LYS A 23 -4.65 -1.21 -11.76
C LYS A 23 -3.98 -1.67 -10.48
N TRP A 24 -3.31 -2.78 -10.57
CA TRP A 24 -2.27 -3.13 -9.63
C TRP A 24 -0.98 -2.39 -10.00
N VAL A 25 -0.37 -1.74 -9.05
CA VAL A 25 0.93 -1.10 -9.17
C VAL A 25 1.89 -1.82 -8.23
N ILE A 26 3.01 -2.28 -8.77
CA ILE A 26 4.07 -2.91 -7.98
C ILE A 26 5.30 -2.03 -8.06
N THR A 27 5.74 -1.53 -6.93
CA THR A 27 6.96 -0.74 -6.80
C THR A 27 8.11 -1.63 -6.38
N TYR A 28 9.26 -1.44 -7.01
CA TYR A 28 10.47 -2.20 -6.76
C TYR A 28 11.62 -1.28 -6.41
N ALA A 29 12.55 -1.77 -5.58
CA ALA A 29 13.80 -1.07 -5.28
C ALA A 29 15.00 -2.02 -5.31
N LYS A 30 16.19 -1.45 -5.59
CA LYS A 30 17.50 -2.05 -5.29
C LYS A 30 18.04 -1.44 -3.99
N GLY A 31 18.95 -2.15 -3.32
CA GLY A 31 19.53 -1.73 -2.05
C GLY A 31 18.78 -2.24 -0.83
N THR A 32 17.63 -2.90 -1.01
CA THR A 32 16.92 -3.54 0.10
C THR A 32 17.74 -4.69 0.69
N PRO A 33 17.57 -5.02 1.98
CA PRO A 33 18.24 -6.17 2.59
C PRO A 33 17.66 -7.51 2.13
N TYR A 34 16.53 -7.53 1.45
CA TYR A 34 15.78 -8.74 1.12
C TYR A 34 16.54 -9.66 0.16
N THR A 35 16.78 -10.91 0.59
CA THR A 35 17.50 -11.90 -0.21
C THR A 35 16.57 -12.69 -1.13
N HIS A 36 15.42 -13.11 -0.62
CA HIS A 36 14.41 -13.89 -1.34
C HIS A 36 13.05 -13.26 -1.12
N GLN A 37 12.24 -13.28 -2.15
CA GLN A 37 10.84 -12.86 -2.06
C GLN A 37 9.91 -13.89 -2.68
N SER A 38 8.71 -13.96 -2.15
CA SER A 38 7.58 -14.67 -2.73
C SER A 38 6.30 -13.91 -2.44
N TYR A 39 5.26 -14.18 -3.18
CA TYR A 39 3.95 -13.60 -2.93
C TYR A 39 2.86 -14.64 -3.11
N LEU A 40 1.73 -14.39 -2.48
CA LEU A 40 0.49 -15.14 -2.62
C LEU A 40 -0.61 -14.19 -3.09
N ILE A 41 -1.50 -14.71 -3.91
CA ILE A 41 -2.74 -14.02 -4.31
C ILE A 41 -3.91 -14.96 -4.00
N SER A 42 -4.93 -14.43 -3.32
CA SER A 42 -6.15 -15.17 -3.00
C SER A 42 -7.37 -14.25 -3.03
N ASP A 43 -8.53 -14.81 -3.32
CA ASP A 43 -9.81 -14.11 -3.19
C ASP A 43 -10.30 -14.08 -1.73
N GLU A 44 -9.71 -14.88 -0.85
CA GLU A 44 -10.16 -15.09 0.51
C GLU A 44 -9.04 -14.88 1.54
N TRP A 45 -9.31 -14.04 2.55
CA TRP A 45 -8.38 -13.81 3.66
C TRP A 45 -8.00 -15.10 4.44
N PRO A 46 -8.92 -16.03 4.77
CA PRO A 46 -8.54 -17.26 5.49
C PRO A 46 -7.48 -18.10 4.78
N ILE A 47 -7.45 -18.09 3.44
CA ILE A 47 -6.40 -18.76 2.65
C ILE A 47 -5.07 -18.04 2.84
N VAL A 48 -5.08 -16.71 2.80
CA VAL A 48 -3.87 -15.89 3.05
C VAL A 48 -3.35 -16.14 4.46
N ALA A 49 -4.21 -16.11 5.46
CA ALA A 49 -3.86 -16.33 6.86
C ALA A 49 -3.16 -17.68 7.09
N LYS A 50 -3.68 -18.75 6.49
CA LYS A 50 -3.07 -20.08 6.55
C LYS A 50 -1.68 -20.13 5.90
N GLU A 51 -1.52 -19.45 4.77
CA GLU A 51 -0.23 -19.43 4.06
C GLU A 51 0.80 -18.54 4.79
N ILE A 52 0.38 -17.49 5.50
CA ILE A 52 1.28 -16.66 6.33
C ILE A 52 1.99 -17.55 7.34
N GLN A 53 1.27 -18.38 8.12
CA GLN A 53 1.88 -19.26 9.11
C GLN A 53 2.88 -20.20 8.45
N LYS A 54 2.51 -20.84 7.35
CA LYS A 54 3.38 -21.75 6.61
C LYS A 54 4.66 -21.07 6.10
N ARG A 55 4.57 -19.79 5.67
CA ARG A 55 5.73 -19.01 5.22
C ARG A 55 6.63 -18.63 6.39
N TRP A 56 6.07 -18.27 7.53
CA TRP A 56 6.84 -18.05 8.76
C TRP A 56 7.65 -19.30 9.15
N ASP A 57 7.04 -20.47 9.11
CA ASP A 57 7.72 -21.77 9.40
C ASP A 57 8.89 -22.05 8.41
N GLN A 58 8.84 -21.46 7.21
CA GLN A 58 9.90 -21.52 6.19
C GLN A 58 10.96 -20.40 6.34
N GLY A 59 10.84 -19.56 7.38
CA GLY A 59 11.74 -18.44 7.64
C GLY A 59 11.56 -17.24 6.69
N TYR A 60 10.36 -17.06 6.14
CA TYR A 60 9.97 -15.84 5.48
C TYR A 60 9.22 -14.94 6.44
N ASP A 61 9.40 -13.65 6.30
CA ASP A 61 8.60 -12.62 6.96
C ASP A 61 7.57 -12.06 5.97
N LEU A 62 6.37 -11.75 6.46
CA LEU A 62 5.39 -10.96 5.74
C LEU A 62 5.82 -9.51 5.79
N ILE A 63 5.89 -8.82 4.65
CA ILE A 63 6.41 -7.45 4.57
C ILE A 63 5.43 -6.44 3.99
N ASP A 64 4.36 -6.92 3.33
CA ASP A 64 3.35 -6.07 2.71
C ASP A 64 2.07 -6.87 2.46
N ILE A 65 0.93 -6.23 2.63
CA ILE A 65 -0.39 -6.77 2.35
C ILE A 65 -1.14 -5.74 1.50
N ALA A 66 -1.71 -6.17 0.41
CA ALA A 66 -2.60 -5.34 -0.40
C ALA A 66 -3.93 -6.03 -0.67
N GLN A 67 -5.00 -5.26 -0.67
CA GLN A 67 -6.33 -5.72 -1.06
C GLN A 67 -6.85 -4.83 -2.18
N GLY A 68 -7.38 -5.43 -3.21
CA GLY A 68 -7.99 -4.70 -4.31
C GLY A 68 -8.65 -5.64 -5.30
N TYR A 69 -9.72 -5.16 -5.92
CA TYR A 69 -10.50 -5.88 -6.90
C TYR A 69 -10.73 -7.37 -6.55
N THR A 70 -11.32 -7.60 -5.35
CA THR A 70 -11.63 -8.93 -4.81
C THR A 70 -10.41 -9.82 -4.51
N LYS A 71 -9.21 -9.27 -4.43
CA LYS A 71 -8.01 -10.07 -4.18
C LYS A 71 -7.22 -9.52 -3.02
N TRP A 72 -6.75 -10.44 -2.20
CA TRP A 72 -5.70 -10.22 -1.24
C TRP A 72 -4.37 -10.62 -1.84
N VAL A 73 -3.36 -9.80 -1.62
CA VAL A 73 -1.97 -10.09 -1.99
C VAL A 73 -1.13 -10.00 -0.74
N ALA A 74 -0.38 -11.05 -0.45
CA ALA A 74 0.59 -11.06 0.65
C ALA A 74 1.99 -11.21 0.08
N LEU A 75 2.90 -10.32 0.44
CA LEU A 75 4.29 -10.29 0.01
C LEU A 75 5.20 -10.74 1.14
N PHE A 76 6.08 -11.69 0.85
CA PHE A 76 7.00 -12.28 1.81
C PHE A 76 8.46 -12.05 1.40
N ALA A 77 9.33 -11.87 2.38
CA ALA A 77 10.77 -11.74 2.14
C ALA A 77 11.59 -12.48 3.21
N LYS A 78 12.84 -12.80 2.88
CA LYS A 78 13.86 -13.23 3.85
C LYS A 78 14.86 -12.10 4.08
N ASN A 79 15.52 -12.15 5.24
CA ASN A 79 16.53 -11.17 5.65
C ASN A 79 15.95 -9.75 5.84
N THR A 80 14.80 -9.67 6.51
CA THR A 80 14.12 -8.40 6.83
C THR A 80 14.76 -7.68 8.02
N GLY A 81 15.42 -8.42 8.90
CA GLY A 81 15.92 -7.92 10.18
C GLY A 81 14.87 -7.93 11.30
N PHE A 82 13.63 -8.35 11.04
CA PHE A 82 12.61 -8.45 12.07
C PHE A 82 12.91 -9.55 13.08
N LYS A 83 12.61 -9.28 14.36
CA LYS A 83 12.83 -10.23 15.47
C LYS A 83 11.61 -11.12 15.71
N SER A 84 10.43 -10.61 15.41
CA SER A 84 9.16 -11.29 15.62
C SER A 84 8.08 -10.60 14.78
N GLN A 85 7.08 -11.37 14.35
CA GLN A 85 5.92 -10.87 13.61
C GLN A 85 4.62 -11.31 14.24
N SER A 86 3.59 -10.52 14.02
CA SER A 86 2.20 -10.81 14.32
C SER A 86 1.32 -10.09 13.32
N TYR A 87 0.20 -10.65 12.93
CA TYR A 87 -0.88 -9.89 12.29
C TYR A 87 -2.14 -9.95 13.14
N VAL A 88 -2.99 -8.95 13.00
CA VAL A 88 -4.26 -8.87 13.71
C VAL A 88 -5.35 -8.45 12.74
N THR A 89 -6.52 -9.08 12.88
CA THR A 89 -7.71 -8.70 12.12
C THR A 89 -8.76 -8.10 13.06
N ARG A 90 -9.41 -7.02 12.63
CA ARG A 90 -10.57 -6.40 13.32
C ARG A 90 -11.59 -5.95 12.29
N ARG A 91 -12.86 -5.92 12.68
CA ARG A 91 -13.95 -5.46 11.80
C ARG A 91 -14.20 -3.96 11.92
N VAL A 92 -13.85 -3.37 13.05
CA VAL A 92 -14.18 -1.99 13.40
C VAL A 92 -12.88 -1.24 13.68
N TRP A 93 -12.74 -0.04 13.15
CA TRP A 93 -11.58 0.80 13.37
C TRP A 93 -11.32 1.10 14.86
N ALA A 94 -12.37 1.28 15.66
CA ALA A 94 -12.22 1.50 17.11
C ALA A 94 -11.48 0.34 17.79
N ASP A 95 -11.88 -0.91 17.48
CA ASP A 95 -11.25 -2.12 18.04
C ASP A 95 -9.81 -2.28 17.52
N PHE A 96 -9.56 -1.86 16.27
CA PHE A 96 -8.21 -1.87 15.73
C PHE A 96 -7.30 -0.88 16.45
N ARG A 97 -7.78 0.33 16.77
CA ARG A 97 -7.02 1.33 17.54
C ARG A 97 -6.64 0.83 18.95
N ASP A 98 -7.54 0.13 19.61
CA ASP A 98 -7.25 -0.45 20.93
C ASP A 98 -6.20 -1.55 20.81
N THR A 99 -6.30 -2.39 19.78
CA THR A 99 -5.28 -3.40 19.46
C THR A 99 -3.93 -2.74 19.11
N LEU A 100 -3.93 -1.66 18.35
CA LEU A 100 -2.71 -0.93 17.98
C LEU A 100 -1.98 -0.42 19.24
N ARG A 101 -2.71 0.16 20.20
CA ARG A 101 -2.15 0.61 21.48
C ARG A 101 -1.54 -0.57 22.25
N GLN A 102 -2.28 -1.66 22.40
CA GLN A 102 -1.79 -2.86 23.08
C GLN A 102 -0.52 -3.40 22.40
N LYS A 103 -0.48 -3.46 21.07
CA LYS A 103 0.69 -3.94 20.31
C LYS A 103 1.92 -3.04 20.52
N TYR A 104 1.74 -1.73 20.57
CA TYR A 104 2.83 -0.81 20.89
C TYR A 104 3.34 -1.05 22.33
N GLU A 105 2.48 -1.27 23.32
CA GLU A 105 2.85 -1.62 24.69
C GLU A 105 3.61 -2.96 24.77
N GLU A 106 3.26 -3.93 23.91
CA GLU A 106 3.99 -5.20 23.76
C GLU A 106 5.32 -5.05 23.02
N GLY A 107 5.68 -3.85 22.54
CA GLY A 107 6.90 -3.53 21.79
C GLY A 107 6.88 -3.98 20.33
N TYR A 108 5.69 -4.11 19.74
CA TYR A 108 5.51 -4.27 18.31
C TYR A 108 5.24 -2.93 17.64
N ASP A 109 5.71 -2.76 16.43
CA ASP A 109 5.40 -1.63 15.55
C ASP A 109 4.49 -2.08 14.42
N LEU A 110 3.51 -1.26 14.06
CA LEU A 110 2.69 -1.47 12.87
C LEU A 110 3.50 -1.04 11.65
N ILE A 111 3.71 -1.94 10.69
CA ILE A 111 4.45 -1.67 9.46
C ILE A 111 3.57 -1.66 8.23
N ASP A 112 2.34 -2.18 8.33
CA ASP A 112 1.36 -2.13 7.26
C ASP A 112 -0.06 -2.31 7.80
N LEU A 113 -1.03 -1.72 7.11
CA LEU A 113 -2.45 -1.81 7.40
C LEU A 113 -3.24 -1.88 6.10
N GLU A 114 -4.09 -2.88 5.97
CA GLU A 114 -4.99 -3.01 4.84
C GLU A 114 -6.43 -3.20 5.30
N HIS A 115 -7.40 -2.80 4.47
CA HIS A 115 -8.82 -2.99 4.73
C HIS A 115 -9.51 -3.58 3.51
N GLY A 116 -10.15 -4.72 3.70
CA GLY A 116 -10.93 -5.40 2.67
C GLY A 116 -11.82 -6.46 3.26
N ASP A 117 -12.86 -6.86 2.54
CA ASP A 117 -13.86 -7.85 2.96
C ASP A 117 -14.46 -7.55 4.34
N GLY A 118 -14.55 -6.26 4.70
CA GLY A 118 -15.08 -5.80 5.99
C GLY A 118 -14.15 -6.08 7.17
N ILE A 119 -12.87 -6.26 6.96
CA ILE A 119 -11.85 -6.41 8.01
C ILE A 119 -10.65 -5.49 7.80
N TYR A 120 -10.13 -4.95 8.89
CA TYR A 120 -8.79 -4.38 8.97
C TYR A 120 -7.80 -5.49 9.23
N VAL A 121 -6.70 -5.49 8.51
CA VAL A 121 -5.57 -6.40 8.72
C VAL A 121 -4.33 -5.57 8.98
N GLY A 122 -3.81 -5.60 10.20
CA GLY A 122 -2.58 -4.91 10.57
C GLY A 122 -1.43 -5.88 10.71
N LEU A 123 -0.29 -5.53 10.14
CA LEU A 123 0.95 -6.28 10.22
C LEU A 123 1.89 -5.63 11.23
N PHE A 124 2.27 -6.38 12.25
CA PHE A 124 3.07 -5.92 13.37
C PHE A 124 4.40 -6.67 13.43
N VAL A 125 5.47 -5.95 13.75
CA VAL A 125 6.81 -6.52 13.88
C VAL A 125 7.53 -5.99 15.10
N LYS A 126 8.48 -6.78 15.65
CA LYS A 126 9.51 -6.27 16.56
C LYS A 126 10.81 -6.08 15.78
N GLY A 127 11.50 -5.00 16.07
CA GLY A 127 12.78 -4.69 15.40
C GLY A 127 12.63 -3.99 14.06
N SER A 128 11.54 -3.28 13.83
CA SER A 128 11.32 -2.42 12.66
C SER A 128 12.35 -1.30 12.53
N GLY A 129 12.87 -0.82 13.67
CA GLY A 129 13.71 0.37 13.76
C GLY A 129 12.92 1.68 13.84
N LEU A 130 11.58 1.63 13.90
CA LEU A 130 10.74 2.81 14.13
C LEU A 130 11.00 3.41 15.52
N LYS A 131 10.87 4.73 15.62
CA LYS A 131 11.07 5.49 16.85
C LYS A 131 9.82 6.32 17.13
N ASP A 132 9.21 6.14 18.31
CA ASP A 132 8.02 6.89 18.71
C ASP A 132 6.89 6.85 17.64
N PRO A 133 6.45 5.64 17.22
CA PRO A 133 5.44 5.50 16.19
C PRO A 133 4.10 6.06 16.66
N THR A 134 3.43 6.80 15.78
CA THR A 134 2.13 7.43 16.03
C THR A 134 1.31 7.51 14.76
N TYR A 135 0.10 8.04 14.82
CA TYR A 135 -0.69 8.31 13.63
C TYR A 135 -1.52 9.59 13.76
N ILE A 136 -1.90 10.13 12.63
CA ILE A 136 -2.84 11.24 12.50
C ILE A 136 -3.95 10.87 11.54
N THR A 137 -5.16 11.41 11.77
CA THR A 137 -6.31 11.15 10.93
C THR A 137 -6.93 12.45 10.43
N ALA A 138 -7.62 12.39 9.27
CA ALA A 138 -8.39 13.49 8.74
C ALA A 138 -9.47 12.99 7.76
N ASP A 139 -10.63 13.63 7.73
CA ASP A 139 -11.71 13.29 6.81
C ASP A 139 -11.40 13.70 5.36
N TYR A 140 -10.60 14.77 5.19
CA TYR A 140 -10.21 15.28 3.89
C TYR A 140 -8.69 15.28 3.72
N TYR A 141 -8.24 14.94 2.51
CA TYR A 141 -6.81 14.90 2.18
C TYR A 141 -6.06 16.22 2.45
N ASN A 142 -6.69 17.37 2.14
CA ASN A 142 -6.06 18.66 2.41
C ASN A 142 -5.81 18.87 3.91
N HIS A 143 -6.73 18.44 4.77
CA HIS A 143 -6.57 18.51 6.22
C HIS A 143 -5.47 17.56 6.70
N LEU A 144 -5.39 16.33 6.12
CA LEU A 144 -4.29 15.44 6.40
C LEU A 144 -2.95 16.08 6.05
N ARG A 145 -2.84 16.69 4.87
CA ARG A 145 -1.62 17.34 4.38
C ARG A 145 -1.15 18.46 5.31
N GLU A 146 -2.05 19.25 5.84
CA GLU A 146 -1.70 20.30 6.82
C GLU A 146 -1.25 19.71 8.16
N LYS A 147 -1.88 18.63 8.63
CA LYS A 147 -1.44 17.90 9.83
C LYS A 147 -0.07 17.27 9.64
N VAL A 148 0.20 16.68 8.47
CA VAL A 148 1.50 16.11 8.10
C VAL A 148 2.59 17.19 8.11
N LYS A 149 2.35 18.38 7.54
CA LYS A 149 3.32 19.49 7.61
C LYS A 149 3.68 19.87 9.05
N LYS A 150 2.68 19.91 9.94
CA LYS A 150 2.89 20.16 11.37
C LYS A 150 3.68 19.04 12.05
N ALA A 151 3.48 17.78 11.63
CA ALA A 151 4.22 16.63 12.12
C ALA A 151 5.69 16.68 11.64
N TRP A 152 5.93 16.99 10.37
CA TRP A 152 7.29 17.22 9.85
C TRP A 152 8.05 18.29 10.63
N ALA A 153 7.39 19.41 10.96
CA ALA A 153 8.01 20.49 11.77
C ALA A 153 8.38 20.03 13.19
N LYS A 154 7.79 18.92 13.68
CA LYS A 154 8.10 18.29 14.97
C LYS A 154 9.10 17.12 14.84
N GLY A 155 9.65 16.90 13.64
CA GLY A 155 10.63 15.84 13.38
C GLY A 155 10.03 14.46 13.17
N TYR A 156 8.75 14.35 12.84
CA TYR A 156 8.15 13.11 12.38
C TYR A 156 8.31 12.98 10.87
N LYS A 157 8.29 11.77 10.35
CA LYS A 157 8.12 11.43 8.93
C LYS A 157 6.92 10.51 8.75
N ILE A 158 6.42 10.40 7.53
CA ILE A 158 5.39 9.44 7.15
C ILE A 158 6.07 8.09 6.89
N ASP A 159 5.54 7.04 7.48
CA ASP A 159 5.86 5.67 7.11
C ASP A 159 4.94 5.21 6.00
N PHE A 160 3.62 5.31 6.20
CA PHE A 160 2.63 5.01 5.18
C PHE A 160 1.31 5.76 5.42
N ILE A 161 0.48 5.86 4.36
CA ILE A 161 -0.84 6.51 4.39
C ILE A 161 -1.88 5.53 3.88
N ARG A 162 -3.06 5.52 4.53
CA ARG A 162 -4.21 4.72 4.10
C ARG A 162 -5.49 5.57 4.11
N TYR A 163 -6.45 5.14 3.29
CA TYR A 163 -7.79 5.72 3.27
C TYR A 163 -8.83 4.63 3.41
N TYR A 164 -9.54 4.61 4.53
CA TYR A 164 -10.56 3.63 4.81
C TYR A 164 -11.76 4.28 5.50
N GLU A 165 -12.97 3.83 5.14
CA GLU A 165 -14.23 4.27 5.77
C GLU A 165 -14.39 5.80 5.84
N GLY A 166 -14.01 6.51 4.77
CA GLY A 166 -14.13 7.97 4.70
C GLY A 166 -13.02 8.75 5.40
N GLN A 167 -12.01 8.08 5.93
CA GLN A 167 -10.95 8.72 6.71
C GLN A 167 -9.55 8.44 6.14
N TRP A 168 -8.77 9.49 6.00
CA TRP A 168 -7.32 9.42 5.76
C TRP A 168 -6.58 9.17 7.07
N ILE A 169 -5.63 8.25 7.06
CA ILE A 169 -4.79 7.91 8.19
C ILE A 169 -3.34 7.96 7.72
N ALA A 170 -2.49 8.77 8.35
CA ALA A 170 -1.04 8.73 8.14
C ALA A 170 -0.36 8.18 9.37
N PHE A 171 0.37 7.10 9.22
CA PHE A 171 1.24 6.53 10.23
C PHE A 171 2.59 7.21 10.15
N LEU A 172 3.15 7.55 11.29
CA LEU A 172 4.29 8.43 11.43
C LEU A 172 5.34 7.82 12.36
N ASP A 173 6.58 8.13 12.10
CA ASP A 173 7.75 7.76 12.91
C ASP A 173 8.64 8.98 13.17
N LYS A 174 9.37 8.97 14.28
CA LYS A 174 10.31 10.02 14.66
C LYS A 174 11.62 9.88 13.88
N ASP A 175 11.75 10.61 12.78
CA ASP A 175 12.97 10.70 11.98
C ASP A 175 13.06 12.07 11.31
N ALA A 176 13.72 13.02 11.96
CA ALA A 176 13.88 14.38 11.48
C ALA A 176 14.87 14.50 10.30
N ASP A 177 15.73 13.50 10.08
CA ASP A 177 16.86 13.59 9.17
C ASP A 177 16.53 13.16 7.73
N THR A 178 15.36 12.55 7.52
CA THR A 178 14.95 12.08 6.17
C THR A 178 13.97 13.05 5.51
N PRO A 179 14.40 13.90 4.56
CA PRO A 179 13.51 14.78 3.82
C PRO A 179 12.44 14.00 3.07
N GLN A 180 11.19 14.44 3.21
CA GLN A 180 10.03 13.85 2.54
C GLN A 180 9.22 14.87 1.75
N THR A 181 8.47 14.37 0.76
CA THR A 181 7.39 15.10 0.10
C THR A 181 6.16 14.21 0.01
N LEU A 182 5.00 14.83 0.03
CA LEU A 182 3.69 14.19 -0.10
C LEU A 182 2.98 14.78 -1.31
N ASP A 183 2.72 13.97 -2.32
CA ASP A 183 2.11 14.37 -3.58
C ASP A 183 0.84 13.57 -3.85
N SER A 184 -0.12 14.20 -4.54
CA SER A 184 -1.34 13.51 -4.95
C SER A 184 -1.87 14.00 -6.30
N THR A 185 -2.53 13.10 -7.02
CA THR A 185 -3.29 13.42 -8.23
C THR A 185 -4.41 12.41 -8.46
N ARG A 186 -5.40 12.79 -9.27
CA ARG A 186 -6.53 11.90 -9.61
C ARG A 186 -6.19 10.84 -10.66
N THR A 187 -5.17 11.05 -11.49
CA THR A 187 -4.88 10.14 -12.59
C THR A 187 -3.48 9.52 -12.47
N TRP A 188 -3.38 8.25 -12.80
CA TRP A 188 -2.08 7.59 -12.86
C TRP A 188 -1.09 8.28 -13.82
N LYS A 189 -1.59 8.79 -14.96
CA LYS A 189 -0.73 9.52 -15.92
C LYS A 189 -0.04 10.72 -15.28
N ALA A 190 -0.76 11.53 -14.51
CA ALA A 190 -0.20 12.66 -13.79
C ALA A 190 0.73 12.18 -12.67
N PHE A 191 0.35 11.14 -11.93
CA PHE A 191 1.16 10.59 -10.86
C PHE A 191 2.50 10.03 -11.36
N ASN A 192 2.50 9.35 -12.52
CA ASN A 192 3.72 8.89 -13.18
C ASN A 192 4.71 10.05 -13.49
N ASN A 193 4.20 11.23 -13.88
CA ASN A 193 5.06 12.40 -14.10
C ASN A 193 5.68 12.89 -12.78
N ILE A 194 4.92 12.86 -11.68
CA ILE A 194 5.43 13.16 -10.34
C ILE A 194 6.53 12.17 -9.95
N ILE A 195 6.29 10.87 -10.09
CA ILE A 195 7.31 9.84 -9.80
C ILE A 195 8.62 10.16 -10.51
N LYS A 196 8.57 10.42 -11.83
CA LYS A 196 9.76 10.74 -12.62
C LYS A 196 10.47 12.02 -12.15
N ALA A 197 9.71 13.06 -11.82
CA ALA A 197 10.26 14.32 -11.31
C ALA A 197 10.92 14.13 -9.94
N ARG A 198 10.28 13.36 -9.04
CA ARG A 198 10.83 13.06 -7.71
C ARG A 198 12.09 12.20 -7.79
N TRP A 199 12.12 11.18 -8.66
CA TRP A 199 13.32 10.37 -8.90
C TRP A 199 14.48 11.23 -9.42
N LYS A 200 14.22 12.14 -10.38
CA LYS A 200 15.24 13.09 -10.88
C LYS A 200 15.78 14.01 -9.77
N ALA A 201 14.94 14.34 -8.79
CA ALA A 201 15.34 15.15 -7.63
C ALA A 201 15.97 14.33 -6.49
N GLY A 202 16.22 13.02 -6.69
CA GLY A 202 16.85 12.13 -5.72
C GLY A 202 15.93 11.64 -4.62
N TYR A 203 14.62 11.72 -4.81
CA TYR A 203 13.65 11.12 -3.91
C TYR A 203 13.22 9.76 -4.43
N PHE A 204 12.92 8.82 -3.52
CA PHE A 204 12.33 7.53 -3.82
C PHE A 204 10.88 7.48 -3.32
N LEU A 205 10.01 6.81 -4.05
CA LEU A 205 8.64 6.52 -3.61
C LEU A 205 8.70 5.50 -2.46
N THR A 206 8.26 5.90 -1.27
CA THR A 206 8.34 5.07 -0.06
C THR A 206 6.99 4.56 0.41
N ASP A 207 5.90 5.11 -0.10
CA ASP A 207 4.54 4.65 0.13
C ASP A 207 3.64 5.14 -1.01
N LEU A 208 2.71 4.32 -1.43
CA LEU A 208 1.73 4.60 -2.48
C LEU A 208 0.37 4.06 -2.07
N HIS A 209 -0.64 4.91 -2.10
CA HIS A 209 -2.00 4.50 -1.83
C HIS A 209 -2.99 5.16 -2.79
N PHE A 210 -4.07 4.46 -3.14
CA PHE A 210 -5.20 5.03 -3.84
C PHE A 210 -6.40 5.11 -2.91
N GLY A 211 -6.94 6.30 -2.72
CA GLY A 211 -8.11 6.53 -1.89
C GLY A 211 -8.84 7.80 -2.28
N PHE A 212 -10.16 7.80 -2.13
CA PHE A 212 -11.01 8.96 -2.47
C PHE A 212 -10.69 9.55 -3.85
N ASP A 213 -10.68 8.69 -4.88
CA ASP A 213 -10.42 9.01 -6.28
C ASP A 213 -9.08 9.72 -6.55
N GLN A 214 -8.07 9.47 -5.74
CA GLN A 214 -6.74 10.01 -5.98
C GLN A 214 -5.61 9.05 -5.58
N TRP A 215 -4.54 9.09 -6.35
CA TRP A 215 -3.25 8.52 -6.01
C TRP A 215 -2.54 9.45 -5.04
N VAL A 216 -2.07 8.91 -3.95
CA VAL A 216 -1.28 9.62 -2.94
C VAL A 216 0.03 8.88 -2.76
N GLY A 217 1.15 9.58 -2.80
CA GLY A 217 2.45 8.97 -2.59
C GLY A 217 3.37 9.82 -1.73
N THR A 218 4.05 9.13 -0.85
CA THR A 218 5.13 9.69 -0.04
C THR A 218 6.46 9.41 -0.72
N PHE A 219 7.29 10.44 -0.84
CA PHE A 219 8.63 10.33 -1.42
C PHE A 219 9.65 10.77 -0.39
N SER A 220 10.74 10.01 -0.25
CA SER A 220 11.78 10.25 0.76
C SER A 220 13.18 10.24 0.15
N LYS A 221 14.09 11.09 0.65
CA LYS A 221 15.53 10.98 0.35
C LYS A 221 16.17 9.91 1.23
N THR A 222 15.66 8.70 1.10
CA THR A 222 16.17 7.56 1.88
C THR A 222 17.48 7.02 1.30
N LYS A 223 18.38 6.54 2.18
CA LYS A 223 19.59 5.80 1.81
C LYS A 223 19.34 4.29 1.63
N LYS A 224 18.11 3.83 1.93
CA LYS A 224 17.73 2.41 1.84
C LYS A 224 17.67 1.90 0.40
N TYR A 225 17.50 2.81 -0.59
CA TYR A 225 17.33 2.43 -1.99
C TYR A 225 18.43 3.05 -2.85
N THR A 226 18.89 2.32 -3.85
CA THR A 226 19.87 2.78 -4.85
C THR A 226 19.24 3.00 -6.21
N SER A 227 18.11 2.38 -6.48
CA SER A 227 17.33 2.52 -7.71
C SER A 227 15.91 2.04 -7.48
N GLN A 228 14.95 2.59 -8.22
CA GLN A 228 13.54 2.15 -8.21
C GLN A 228 13.01 1.90 -9.61
N ALA A 229 12.00 1.06 -9.68
CA ALA A 229 11.17 0.82 -10.85
C ALA A 229 9.75 0.54 -10.39
N TYR A 230 8.78 0.63 -11.30
CA TYR A 230 7.44 0.10 -11.05
C TYR A 230 6.91 -0.60 -12.31
N ASP A 231 5.97 -1.49 -12.12
CA ASP A 231 5.16 -2.10 -13.16
C ASP A 231 3.69 -1.96 -12.79
N LEU A 232 2.83 -1.83 -13.77
CA LEU A 232 1.39 -1.75 -13.56
C LEU A 232 0.65 -2.63 -14.58
N SER A 233 -0.47 -3.22 -14.14
CA SER A 233 -1.39 -3.96 -14.99
C SER A 233 -2.73 -4.14 -14.30
N ASN A 234 -3.80 -4.25 -15.10
CA ASN A 234 -5.11 -4.67 -14.60
C ASN A 234 -5.24 -6.20 -14.48
N LYS A 235 -4.21 -6.97 -14.82
CA LYS A 235 -4.22 -8.44 -14.76
C LYS A 235 -2.91 -8.98 -14.18
N TRP A 236 -3.01 -9.73 -13.10
CA TRP A 236 -1.88 -10.37 -12.42
C TRP A 236 -1.04 -11.26 -13.32
N LYS A 237 -1.66 -11.95 -14.28
CA LYS A 237 -0.89 -12.81 -15.23
C LYS A 237 0.22 -12.06 -15.96
N TYR A 238 0.04 -10.75 -16.22
CA TYR A 238 1.07 -9.93 -16.86
C TYR A 238 2.12 -9.42 -15.85
N LEU A 239 1.73 -9.21 -14.59
CA LEU A 239 2.64 -8.80 -13.54
C LEU A 239 3.60 -9.94 -13.14
N HIS A 240 3.12 -11.18 -13.12
CA HIS A 240 3.94 -12.33 -12.75
C HIS A 240 5.25 -12.45 -13.56
N SER A 241 5.20 -12.30 -14.88
CA SER A 241 6.40 -12.34 -15.74
C SER A 241 7.33 -11.15 -15.49
N ARG A 242 6.75 -9.95 -15.26
CA ARG A 242 7.50 -8.72 -14.96
C ARG A 242 8.19 -8.82 -13.60
N ILE A 243 7.51 -9.31 -12.57
CA ILE A 243 8.09 -9.55 -11.25
C ILE A 243 9.33 -10.45 -11.37
N LYS A 244 9.20 -11.60 -12.06
CA LYS A 244 10.33 -12.52 -12.28
C LYS A 244 11.49 -11.84 -13.01
N LYS A 245 11.20 -10.98 -13.99
CA LYS A 245 12.22 -10.18 -14.69
C LYS A 245 12.92 -9.23 -13.73
N ARG A 246 12.15 -8.43 -12.94
CA ARG A 246 12.69 -7.50 -11.95
C ARG A 246 13.56 -8.17 -10.90
N TRP A 247 13.15 -9.33 -10.42
CA TRP A 247 13.96 -10.11 -9.46
C TRP A 247 15.31 -10.55 -10.05
N ARG A 248 15.35 -10.98 -11.33
CA ARG A 248 16.61 -11.31 -12.01
C ARG A 248 17.51 -10.08 -12.23
N GLU A 249 16.92 -8.91 -12.40
CA GLU A 249 17.63 -7.62 -12.51
C GLU A 249 18.12 -7.10 -11.13
N GLY A 250 17.89 -7.84 -10.04
CA GLY A 250 18.30 -7.49 -8.68
C GLY A 250 17.36 -6.54 -7.95
N TYR A 251 16.18 -6.27 -8.48
CA TYR A 251 15.14 -5.53 -7.77
C TYR A 251 14.39 -6.43 -6.79
N ARG A 252 13.80 -5.79 -5.76
CA ARG A 252 12.86 -6.42 -4.83
C ARG A 252 11.60 -5.57 -4.76
N ILE A 253 10.45 -6.22 -4.61
CA ILE A 253 9.18 -5.53 -4.38
C ILE A 253 9.26 -4.84 -3.02
N VAL A 254 8.80 -3.61 -2.94
CA VAL A 254 8.75 -2.82 -1.71
C VAL A 254 7.36 -2.30 -1.40
N GLU A 255 6.44 -2.35 -2.37
CA GLU A 255 5.05 -1.90 -2.21
C GLU A 255 4.17 -2.54 -3.29
N ILE A 256 2.97 -2.94 -2.92
CA ILE A 256 1.91 -3.39 -3.84
C ILE A 256 0.67 -2.57 -3.54
N THR A 257 0.13 -1.91 -4.55
CA THR A 257 -1.03 -1.02 -4.39
C THR A 257 -2.04 -1.29 -5.48
N ASP A 258 -3.31 -1.18 -5.13
CA ASP A 258 -4.43 -1.23 -6.05
C ASP A 258 -5.06 0.16 -6.23
N GLY A 259 -5.57 0.48 -7.43
CA GLY A 259 -6.25 1.75 -7.67
C GLY A 259 -6.85 1.88 -9.07
N TRP A 260 -7.50 3.01 -9.36
CA TRP A 260 -8.27 3.26 -10.58
C TRP A 260 -7.63 4.34 -11.48
#